data_f128f63f38ee5c60a9af388cff366460
#
_entry.id   f128f63f38ee5c60a9af388cff366460
#
_cell.length_a   1.000
_cell.length_b   1.000
_cell.length_c   1.000
_cell.angle_alpha   90.00
_cell.angle_beta   90.00
_cell.angle_gamma   90.00
#
_symmetry.space_group_name_H-M   'P 1'
#
loop_
_entity.id
_entity.type
_entity.pdbx_description
1 polymer ?
#
loop_
_entity_poly.entity_id
_entity_poly.type
_entity_poly.pdbx_seq_one_letter_code
_entity_poly.pdbx_strand_id
1 'polypeptide(L)'
;DVEVSEPKRYRKVPHMFNLHTWFPAYVSVDNIMNNLSFDPLWQTISLGVSGVMQNHLSTATGEVGYSAHRDSYNPSKWRHSGHFKFTYSGLYPIFQFSVDFNDRSARQFSTYAEASSGSIFMVDSRELGIPYFNGSASMYIPFNLTSGGWNKGVIPKLSYTITNDIFNTGIIETEISPLGGPMSFAGYQEGTYKVLQQASASVRAYTMLSTANSQVYPRWGIGAEIGASKSFNTGKVLSLMGYGYLYGYTPGFTREQGLKLSVMHQQ
;
A
#
# COMPACT_ATOMS: atom_id res chain seq x y z
N ASP A 1 3.08 3.21 56.02
CA ASP A 1 1.85 2.72 55.37
C ASP A 1 1.78 3.36 54.00
N VAL A 2 1.91 2.51 52.96
CA VAL A 2 1.74 2.95 51.56
C VAL A 2 0.24 2.90 51.27
N GLU A 3 -0.37 4.06 51.10
CA GLU A 3 -1.77 4.19 50.74
C GLU A 3 -1.96 3.67 49.33
N VAL A 4 -2.47 2.45 49.19
CA VAL A 4 -2.77 1.83 47.87
C VAL A 4 -4.08 2.45 47.37
N SER A 5 -3.98 3.29 46.36
CA SER A 5 -5.18 3.85 45.73
C SER A 5 -6.07 2.78 45.11
N GLU A 6 -7.38 2.92 45.25
CA GLU A 6 -8.34 1.99 44.69
C GLU A 6 -8.17 1.89 43.14
N PRO A 7 -8.21 0.68 42.55
CA PRO A 7 -8.05 0.50 41.13
C PRO A 7 -9.21 1.14 40.37
N LYS A 8 -8.93 2.17 39.57
CA LYS A 8 -9.91 2.82 38.72
C LYS A 8 -10.05 2.06 37.39
N ARG A 9 -11.29 1.88 36.92
CA ARG A 9 -11.58 1.25 35.65
C ARG A 9 -10.95 2.07 34.50
N TYR A 10 -10.04 1.46 33.75
CA TYR A 10 -9.42 2.08 32.57
C TYR A 10 -10.44 2.33 31.45
N ARG A 11 -10.61 3.59 31.05
CA ARG A 11 -11.50 3.98 29.96
C ARG A 11 -10.71 3.94 28.65
N LYS A 12 -10.91 2.90 27.82
CA LYS A 12 -10.14 2.65 26.58
C LYS A 12 -10.26 3.80 25.55
N VAL A 13 -11.48 4.27 25.31
CA VAL A 13 -11.77 5.24 24.24
C VAL A 13 -11.09 6.61 24.43
N PRO A 14 -11.15 7.28 25.57
CA PRO A 14 -10.49 8.57 25.76
C PRO A 14 -8.95 8.49 25.66
N HIS A 15 -8.38 7.33 25.95
CA HIS A 15 -6.91 7.13 25.95
C HIS A 15 -6.39 6.44 24.70
N MET A 16 -7.22 6.33 23.65
CA MET A 16 -6.83 5.66 22.40
C MET A 16 -5.84 6.49 21.58
N PHE A 17 -5.91 7.81 21.70
CA PHE A 17 -5.13 8.77 20.90
C PHE A 17 -4.15 9.61 21.75
N ASN A 18 -3.54 9.04 22.79
CA ASN A 18 -2.53 9.75 23.55
C ASN A 18 -1.29 9.98 22.70
N LEU A 19 -0.90 11.25 22.51
CA LEU A 19 0.36 11.60 21.85
C LEU A 19 1.52 11.11 22.70
N HIS A 20 2.30 10.18 22.16
CA HIS A 20 3.43 9.56 22.83
C HIS A 20 4.73 10.32 22.55
N THR A 21 4.95 10.68 21.28
CA THR A 21 6.14 11.40 20.85
C THR A 21 5.86 12.19 19.58
N TRP A 22 6.74 13.14 19.27
CA TRP A 22 6.70 13.90 18.03
C TRP A 22 8.10 14.13 17.49
N PHE A 23 8.20 14.39 16.20
CA PHE A 23 9.46 14.66 15.51
C PHE A 23 9.31 15.85 14.56
N PRO A 24 10.28 16.80 14.53
CA PRO A 24 10.20 18.03 13.73
C PRO A 24 10.57 17.80 12.25
N ALA A 25 10.16 16.69 11.69
CA ALA A 25 10.19 16.38 10.28
C ALA A 25 9.08 15.35 10.00
N TYR A 26 8.62 15.27 8.76
CA TYR A 26 7.77 14.18 8.35
C TYR A 26 8.61 13.02 7.83
N VAL A 27 8.37 11.84 8.37
CA VAL A 27 9.03 10.60 7.98
C VAL A 27 7.96 9.56 7.74
N SER A 28 7.85 9.06 6.51
CA SER A 28 6.97 7.94 6.21
C SER A 28 7.64 6.64 6.62
N VAL A 29 7.22 6.07 7.75
CA VAL A 29 7.75 4.79 8.26
C VAL A 29 7.50 3.66 7.27
N ASP A 30 6.35 3.67 6.58
CA ASP A 30 6.04 2.67 5.56
C ASP A 30 7.00 2.73 4.37
N ASN A 31 7.40 3.93 3.95
CA ASN A 31 8.39 4.08 2.89
C ASN A 31 9.78 3.58 3.32
N ILE A 32 10.15 3.77 4.57
CA ILE A 32 11.41 3.23 5.11
C ILE A 32 11.36 1.70 5.17
N MET A 33 10.25 1.14 5.63
CA MET A 33 10.10 -0.31 5.82
C MET A 33 9.90 -1.08 4.51
N ASN A 34 9.24 -0.47 3.52
CA ASN A 34 8.92 -1.11 2.24
C ASN A 34 9.99 -0.85 1.16
N ASN A 35 10.69 0.26 1.21
CA ASN A 35 11.79 0.56 0.32
C ASN A 35 13.10 0.01 0.90
N LEU A 36 13.31 -1.30 0.75
CA LEU A 36 14.64 -1.91 0.83
C LEU A 36 15.51 -1.57 -0.39
N SER A 37 15.06 -0.68 -1.26
CA SER A 37 15.90 -0.06 -2.29
C SER A 37 16.81 0.95 -1.63
N PHE A 38 18.04 1.04 -2.14
CA PHE A 38 19.09 1.96 -1.70
C PHE A 38 18.79 3.43 -1.98
N ASP A 39 17.52 3.82 -1.99
CA ASP A 39 17.13 5.22 -2.11
C ASP A 39 17.64 5.97 -0.87
N PRO A 40 18.32 7.10 -1.07
CA PRO A 40 18.89 7.83 0.03
C PRO A 40 17.80 8.25 1.04
N LEU A 41 18.08 8.08 2.32
CA LEU A 41 17.14 8.39 3.41
C LEU A 41 16.54 9.80 3.35
N TRP A 42 17.26 10.76 2.74
CA TRP A 42 16.74 12.14 2.57
C TRP A 42 15.58 12.27 1.59
N GLN A 43 15.32 11.25 0.75
CA GLN A 43 14.12 11.24 -0.10
C GLN A 43 12.86 10.83 0.68
N THR A 44 13.04 10.16 1.81
CA THR A 44 11.95 9.73 2.68
C THR A 44 11.63 10.73 3.79
N ILE A 45 12.49 11.73 3.99
CA ILE A 45 12.32 12.78 5.02
C ILE A 45 11.88 14.06 4.31
N SER A 46 10.73 14.58 4.71
CA SER A 46 10.19 15.85 4.23
C SER A 46 10.16 16.89 5.35
N LEU A 47 10.20 18.17 4.97
CA LEU A 47 9.93 19.24 5.93
C LEU A 47 8.54 19.06 6.51
N GLY A 48 8.38 19.14 7.83
CA GLY A 48 7.09 18.93 8.43
C GLY A 48 7.17 18.55 9.89
N VAL A 49 6.16 17.84 10.35
CA VAL A 49 6.08 17.30 11.70
C VAL A 49 5.39 15.95 11.67
N SER A 50 5.89 15.02 12.47
CA SER A 50 5.26 13.73 12.72
C SER A 50 4.93 13.59 14.19
N GLY A 51 3.77 13.03 14.50
CA GLY A 51 3.35 12.67 15.85
C GLY A 51 2.96 11.19 15.89
N VAL A 52 3.41 10.51 16.94
CA VAL A 52 3.05 9.11 17.19
C VAL A 52 2.13 9.06 18.41
N MET A 53 1.01 8.41 18.24
CA MET A 53 0.01 8.18 19.26
C MET A 53 0.01 6.71 19.64
N GLN A 54 -0.06 6.45 20.93
CA GLN A 54 -0.13 5.09 21.45
C GLN A 54 -0.95 5.06 22.74
N ASN A 55 -1.82 4.07 22.87
CA ASN A 55 -2.51 3.85 24.13
C ASN A 55 -1.61 3.08 25.11
N HIS A 56 -1.92 3.17 26.42
CA HIS A 56 -1.15 2.49 27.47
C HIS A 56 -1.07 0.95 27.32
N LEU A 57 -2.01 0.34 26.63
CA LEU A 57 -2.03 -1.11 26.39
C LEU A 57 -1.32 -1.51 25.10
N SER A 58 -0.75 -0.57 24.34
CA SER A 58 -0.14 -0.79 23.02
C SER A 58 -1.04 -1.49 22.00
N THR A 59 -2.36 -1.47 22.24
CA THR A 59 -3.35 -2.08 21.34
C THR A 59 -3.90 -1.10 20.31
N ALA A 60 -3.62 0.19 20.45
CA ALA A 60 -3.94 1.23 19.50
C ALA A 60 -2.71 2.08 19.28
N THR A 61 -2.24 2.14 18.05
CA THR A 61 -1.13 2.99 17.63
C THR A 61 -1.58 3.86 16.46
N GLY A 62 -1.13 5.09 16.43
CA GLY A 62 -1.46 6.02 15.36
C GLY A 62 -0.28 6.91 15.02
N GLU A 63 -0.26 7.34 13.78
CA GLU A 63 0.69 8.32 13.26
C GLU A 63 -0.12 9.45 12.63
N VAL A 64 0.25 10.68 12.97
CA VAL A 64 -0.26 11.88 12.30
C VAL A 64 0.93 12.65 11.77
N GLY A 65 0.85 13.07 10.53
CA GLY A 65 1.93 13.77 9.87
C GLY A 65 1.44 14.96 9.08
N TYR A 66 2.26 15.99 9.06
CA TYR A 66 2.16 17.09 8.14
C TYR A 66 3.48 17.19 7.40
N SER A 67 3.44 17.29 6.08
CA SER A 67 4.63 17.50 5.26
C SER A 67 4.48 18.69 4.33
N ALA A 68 5.58 19.39 4.10
CA ALA A 68 5.74 20.41 3.09
C ALA A 68 6.85 19.97 2.13
N HIS A 69 6.51 19.77 0.87
CA HIS A 69 7.44 19.34 -0.16
C HIS A 69 7.19 20.05 -1.48
N ARG A 70 8.15 19.99 -2.38
CA ARG A 70 7.96 20.54 -3.72
C ARG A 70 7.14 19.59 -4.58
N ASP A 71 6.25 20.15 -5.37
CA ASP A 71 5.47 19.37 -6.33
C ASP A 71 6.40 18.68 -7.34
N SER A 72 6.20 17.38 -7.56
CA SER A 72 7.05 16.57 -8.47
C SER A 72 6.97 17.03 -9.93
N TYR A 73 5.85 17.64 -10.34
CA TYR A 73 5.64 18.11 -11.71
C TYR A 73 5.90 19.61 -11.89
N ASN A 74 5.69 20.39 -10.81
CA ASN A 74 5.98 21.82 -10.81
C ASN A 74 6.83 22.17 -9.59
N PRO A 75 8.18 22.07 -9.67
CA PRO A 75 9.07 22.31 -8.54
C PRO A 75 9.01 23.73 -7.95
N SER A 76 8.39 24.68 -8.64
CA SER A 76 8.16 26.03 -8.11
C SER A 76 7.02 26.10 -7.10
N LYS A 77 6.15 25.09 -7.07
CA LYS A 77 4.98 25.04 -6.19
C LYS A 77 5.27 24.17 -4.96
N TRP A 78 4.99 24.71 -3.77
CA TRP A 78 4.98 23.96 -2.53
C TRP A 78 3.64 23.29 -2.32
N ARG A 79 3.66 22.05 -1.85
CA ARG A 79 2.50 21.29 -1.41
C ARG A 79 2.55 21.08 0.10
N HIS A 80 1.39 21.17 0.71
CA HIS A 80 1.18 20.94 2.12
C HIS A 80 0.29 19.71 2.27
N SER A 81 0.85 18.62 2.77
CA SER A 81 0.20 17.32 2.83
C SER A 81 -0.11 16.92 4.26
N GLY A 82 -1.21 16.23 4.44
CA GLY A 82 -1.63 15.66 5.71
C GLY A 82 -1.66 14.14 5.62
N HIS A 83 -1.15 13.47 6.67
CA HIS A 83 -1.06 12.02 6.75
C HIS A 83 -1.63 11.54 8.08
N PHE A 84 -2.43 10.51 8.03
CA PHE A 84 -2.95 9.84 9.21
C PHE A 84 -2.93 8.34 9.00
N LYS A 85 -2.40 7.60 9.97
CA LYS A 85 -2.43 6.15 10.01
C LYS A 85 -2.82 5.69 11.40
N PHE A 86 -3.68 4.72 11.48
CA PHE A 86 -4.15 4.16 12.73
C PHE A 86 -4.24 2.65 12.65
N THR A 87 -3.66 1.96 13.65
CA THR A 87 -3.70 0.51 13.78
C THR A 87 -4.32 0.14 15.11
N TYR A 88 -5.31 -0.72 15.08
CA TYR A 88 -5.97 -1.24 16.27
C TYR A 88 -5.83 -2.76 16.32
N SER A 89 -5.11 -3.23 17.35
CA SER A 89 -4.84 -4.64 17.63
C SER A 89 -5.49 -5.13 18.94
N GLY A 90 -6.40 -4.33 19.51
CA GLY A 90 -7.11 -4.69 20.74
C GLY A 90 -8.22 -5.72 20.54
N LEU A 91 -8.49 -6.08 19.30
CA LEU A 91 -9.34 -7.18 18.89
C LEU A 91 -8.53 -8.13 18.01
N TYR A 92 -9.05 -9.30 17.80
CA TYR A 92 -8.54 -10.25 16.83
C TYR A 92 -9.66 -10.43 15.79
N PRO A 93 -9.58 -9.75 14.67
CA PRO A 93 -8.48 -9.30 13.81
C PRO A 93 -7.87 -7.91 14.14
N ILE A 94 -6.76 -7.59 13.47
CA ILE A 94 -6.10 -6.29 13.50
C ILE A 94 -6.67 -5.41 12.39
N PHE A 95 -7.03 -4.17 12.75
CA PHE A 95 -7.56 -3.17 11.81
C PHE A 95 -6.53 -2.08 11.57
N GLN A 96 -6.41 -1.64 10.32
CA GLN A 96 -5.57 -0.51 9.93
C GLN A 96 -6.38 0.46 9.07
N PHE A 97 -6.22 1.75 9.33
CA PHE A 97 -6.80 2.83 8.56
C PHE A 97 -5.70 3.81 8.18
N SER A 98 -5.70 4.30 6.95
CA SER A 98 -4.82 5.39 6.57
C SER A 98 -5.57 6.40 5.70
N VAL A 99 -5.16 7.65 5.82
CA VAL A 99 -5.64 8.76 5.00
C VAL A 99 -4.45 9.63 4.65
N ASP A 100 -4.26 9.84 3.34
CA ASP A 100 -3.27 10.76 2.80
C ASP A 100 -4.00 11.85 2.00
N PHE A 101 -3.61 13.09 2.24
CA PHE A 101 -4.23 14.24 1.60
C PHE A 101 -3.17 15.18 1.02
N ASN A 102 -3.32 15.54 -0.25
CA ASN A 102 -2.54 16.53 -0.99
C ASN A 102 -1.05 16.20 -1.19
N ASP A 103 -0.65 14.92 -1.18
CA ASP A 103 0.71 14.51 -1.54
C ASP A 103 1.08 14.86 -2.99
N ARG A 104 0.09 14.86 -3.83
CA ARG A 104 0.18 15.20 -5.25
C ARG A 104 -1.11 15.84 -5.74
N SER A 105 -1.17 16.25 -6.98
CA SER A 105 -2.44 16.52 -7.64
C SER A 105 -3.18 15.22 -7.93
N ALA A 106 -4.50 15.24 -7.84
CA ALA A 106 -5.30 14.19 -8.41
C ALA A 106 -5.09 14.13 -9.92
N ARG A 107 -5.15 12.93 -10.48
CA ARG A 107 -4.89 12.67 -11.90
C ARG A 107 -6.13 12.18 -12.60
N GLN A 108 -6.20 12.49 -13.87
CA GLN A 108 -7.10 11.86 -14.80
C GLN A 108 -6.30 10.84 -15.61
N PHE A 109 -6.74 9.60 -15.57
CA PHE A 109 -6.19 8.50 -16.38
C PHE A 109 -7.18 8.17 -17.49
N SER A 110 -6.69 7.99 -18.70
CA SER A 110 -7.50 7.53 -19.82
C SER A 110 -6.97 6.19 -20.30
N THR A 111 -7.78 5.15 -20.19
CA THR A 111 -7.46 3.80 -20.65
C THR A 111 -8.48 3.35 -21.66
N TYR A 112 -7.99 2.69 -22.68
CA TYR A 112 -8.81 2.15 -23.75
C TYR A 112 -8.53 0.64 -23.92
N ALA A 113 -9.56 -0.13 -24.19
CA ALA A 113 -9.45 -1.51 -24.61
C ALA A 113 -9.58 -1.61 -26.11
N GLU A 114 -8.74 -2.39 -26.77
CA GLU A 114 -8.89 -2.70 -28.18
C GLU A 114 -10.04 -3.69 -28.39
N ALA A 115 -10.98 -3.35 -29.28
CA ALA A 115 -12.20 -4.12 -29.49
C ALA A 115 -11.92 -5.54 -29.99
N SER A 116 -10.84 -5.75 -30.74
CA SER A 116 -10.50 -7.03 -31.38
C SER A 116 -9.64 -7.95 -30.52
N SER A 117 -8.76 -7.41 -29.68
CA SER A 117 -7.78 -8.20 -28.92
C SER A 117 -8.05 -8.25 -27.41
N GLY A 118 -8.92 -7.39 -26.89
CA GLY A 118 -9.12 -7.23 -25.45
C GLY A 118 -7.91 -6.64 -24.71
N SER A 119 -6.88 -6.19 -25.42
CA SER A 119 -5.70 -5.55 -24.82
C SER A 119 -6.06 -4.20 -24.24
N ILE A 120 -5.45 -3.86 -23.10
CA ILE A 120 -5.71 -2.62 -22.38
C ILE A 120 -4.52 -1.69 -22.58
N PHE A 121 -4.79 -0.44 -22.96
CA PHE A 121 -3.78 0.60 -23.15
C PHE A 121 -4.00 1.75 -22.18
N MET A 122 -2.93 2.25 -21.58
CA MET A 122 -2.94 3.53 -20.91
C MET A 122 -2.50 4.60 -21.90
N VAL A 123 -3.44 5.46 -22.29
CA VAL A 123 -3.22 6.40 -23.40
C VAL A 123 -2.75 7.76 -22.90
N ASP A 124 -3.24 8.22 -21.77
CA ASP A 124 -2.92 9.53 -21.22
C ASP A 124 -3.06 9.57 -19.69
N SER A 125 -2.24 10.41 -19.07
CA SER A 125 -2.42 10.79 -17.68
C SER A 125 -2.11 12.26 -17.51
N ARG A 126 -3.08 13.04 -17.01
CA ARG A 126 -2.89 14.47 -16.75
C ARG A 126 -3.25 14.84 -15.31
N GLU A 127 -2.60 15.87 -14.80
CA GLU A 127 -2.92 16.45 -13.52
C GLU A 127 -4.17 17.35 -13.60
N LEU A 128 -5.01 17.27 -12.57
CA LEU A 128 -6.24 18.03 -12.48
C LEU A 128 -6.10 19.33 -11.68
N GLY A 129 -4.97 19.55 -11.00
CA GLY A 129 -4.75 20.73 -10.14
C GLY A 129 -5.52 20.70 -8.82
N ILE A 130 -6.32 19.68 -8.54
CA ILE A 130 -7.03 19.49 -7.27
C ILE A 130 -6.21 18.61 -6.32
N PRO A 131 -6.32 18.80 -4.99
CA PRO A 131 -5.62 17.97 -4.01
C PRO A 131 -5.97 16.49 -4.17
N TYR A 132 -4.97 15.63 -4.16
CA TYR A 132 -5.16 14.18 -4.12
C TYR A 132 -5.66 13.75 -2.74
N PHE A 133 -6.59 12.83 -2.72
CA PHE A 133 -7.07 12.15 -1.52
C PHE A 133 -6.92 10.64 -1.71
N ASN A 134 -6.35 9.99 -0.70
CA ASN A 134 -6.28 8.53 -0.62
C ASN A 134 -6.72 8.09 0.77
N GLY A 135 -7.73 7.24 0.82
CA GLY A 135 -8.19 6.60 2.04
C GLY A 135 -8.06 5.09 1.93
N SER A 136 -7.53 4.43 2.94
CA SER A 136 -7.50 2.97 2.97
C SER A 136 -7.98 2.42 4.31
N ALA A 137 -8.64 1.28 4.26
CA ALA A 137 -9.02 0.48 5.40
C ALA A 137 -8.61 -0.97 5.15
N SER A 138 -7.94 -1.60 6.10
CA SER A 138 -7.59 -3.01 5.99
C SER A 138 -7.78 -3.75 7.31
N MET A 139 -8.02 -5.05 7.17
CA MET A 139 -8.17 -5.98 8.27
C MET A 139 -7.34 -7.21 7.96
N TYR A 140 -6.57 -7.70 8.92
CA TYR A 140 -5.82 -8.94 8.76
C TYR A 140 -5.75 -9.74 10.06
N ILE A 141 -5.56 -11.05 9.92
CA ILE A 141 -5.47 -12.00 11.03
C ILE A 141 -4.12 -12.71 10.97
N PRO A 142 -3.17 -12.39 11.87
CA PRO A 142 -1.87 -13.07 11.89
C PRO A 142 -1.97 -14.38 12.65
N PHE A 143 -2.25 -15.51 11.98
CA PHE A 143 -2.16 -16.82 12.59
C PHE A 143 -0.69 -17.19 12.78
N ASN A 144 -0.26 -17.22 14.03
CA ASN A 144 1.09 -17.63 14.40
C ASN A 144 1.12 -19.15 14.63
N LEU A 145 1.80 -19.86 13.75
CA LEU A 145 1.97 -21.31 13.77
C LEU A 145 3.43 -21.70 14.09
N THR A 146 4.20 -20.76 14.62
CA THR A 146 5.63 -20.93 14.96
C THR A 146 5.83 -22.10 15.89
N SER A 147 6.77 -22.99 15.56
CA SER A 147 7.13 -24.15 16.37
C SER A 147 8.61 -24.48 16.22
N GLY A 148 9.29 -24.74 17.34
CA GLY A 148 10.74 -24.97 17.38
C GLY A 148 11.51 -23.76 16.84
N GLY A 149 12.51 -24.02 16.01
CA GLY A 149 13.31 -22.98 15.36
C GLY A 149 12.70 -22.39 14.07
N TRP A 150 11.44 -22.70 13.76
CA TRP A 150 10.77 -22.28 12.54
C TRP A 150 9.67 -21.26 12.81
N ASN A 151 9.81 -20.08 12.24
CA ASN A 151 8.76 -19.07 12.19
C ASN A 151 7.77 -19.44 11.09
N LYS A 152 6.53 -19.71 11.46
CA LYS A 152 5.46 -20.11 10.55
C LYS A 152 4.26 -19.21 10.77
N GLY A 153 3.61 -18.83 9.69
CA GLY A 153 2.39 -18.03 9.80
C GLY A 153 1.53 -18.08 8.55
N VAL A 154 0.26 -17.79 8.76
CA VAL A 154 -0.72 -17.56 7.71
C VAL A 154 -1.42 -16.23 8.01
N ILE A 155 -1.47 -15.32 7.05
CA ILE A 155 -1.99 -13.97 7.21
C ILE A 155 -3.01 -13.68 6.10
N PRO A 156 -4.29 -14.01 6.30
CA PRO A 156 -5.35 -13.47 5.45
C PRO A 156 -5.50 -11.97 5.71
N LYS A 157 -5.68 -11.20 4.64
CA LYS A 157 -5.87 -9.75 4.64
C LYS A 157 -6.97 -9.36 3.69
N LEU A 158 -7.85 -8.48 4.15
CA LEU A 158 -8.82 -7.76 3.33
C LEU A 158 -8.45 -6.28 3.37
N SER A 159 -8.56 -5.59 2.24
CA SER A 159 -8.36 -4.15 2.20
C SER A 159 -9.30 -3.47 1.21
N TYR A 160 -9.60 -2.22 1.50
CA TYR A 160 -10.40 -1.34 0.67
C TYR A 160 -9.70 0.01 0.56
N THR A 161 -9.60 0.53 -0.64
CA THR A 161 -8.94 1.80 -0.93
C THR A 161 -9.87 2.68 -1.76
N ILE A 162 -9.86 3.97 -1.48
CA ILE A 162 -10.64 4.98 -2.19
C ILE A 162 -9.75 6.17 -2.52
N THR A 163 -9.78 6.63 -3.77
CA THR A 163 -9.05 7.80 -4.22
C THR A 163 -9.92 8.71 -5.08
N ASN A 164 -9.55 9.98 -5.19
CA ASN A 164 -10.25 10.95 -6.02
C ASN A 164 -9.60 11.16 -7.40
N ASP A 165 -8.76 10.23 -7.84
CA ASP A 165 -8.34 10.21 -9.24
C ASP A 165 -9.54 9.96 -10.16
N ILE A 166 -9.50 10.54 -11.35
CA ILE A 166 -10.52 10.34 -12.38
C ILE A 166 -10.03 9.27 -13.35
N PHE A 167 -10.91 8.35 -13.67
CA PHE A 167 -10.61 7.29 -14.60
C PHE A 167 -11.59 7.32 -15.79
N ASN A 168 -11.06 7.51 -16.99
CA ASN A 168 -11.80 7.43 -18.22
C ASN A 168 -11.54 6.08 -18.87
N THR A 169 -12.61 5.41 -19.29
CA THR A 169 -12.52 4.16 -20.05
C THR A 169 -13.11 4.36 -21.44
N GLY A 170 -12.58 3.64 -22.40
CA GLY A 170 -13.07 3.69 -23.76
C GLY A 170 -12.69 2.47 -24.56
N ILE A 171 -13.08 2.45 -25.81
CA ILE A 171 -12.75 1.42 -26.80
C ILE A 171 -11.95 2.08 -27.91
N ILE A 172 -10.87 1.43 -28.36
CA ILE A 172 -10.15 1.76 -29.59
C ILE A 172 -10.52 0.75 -30.65
N GLU A 173 -11.00 1.25 -31.78
CA GLU A 173 -11.18 0.48 -33.00
C GLU A 173 -10.03 0.80 -33.96
N THR A 174 -9.32 -0.22 -34.39
CA THR A 174 -8.28 -0.10 -35.43
C THR A 174 -8.84 -0.56 -36.77
N GLU A 175 -8.97 0.36 -37.70
CA GLU A 175 -9.26 -0.01 -39.10
C GLU A 175 -7.95 -0.20 -39.88
N ILE A 176 -7.71 -1.42 -40.34
CA ILE A 176 -6.62 -1.73 -41.26
C ILE A 176 -7.12 -1.42 -42.65
N SER A 177 -6.55 -0.42 -43.33
CA SER A 177 -6.86 -0.17 -44.71
C SER A 177 -6.43 -1.38 -45.56
N PRO A 178 -7.35 -1.98 -46.35
CA PRO A 178 -7.03 -3.14 -47.19
C PRO A 178 -6.00 -2.85 -48.29
N LEU A 179 -5.65 -1.60 -48.51
CA LEU A 179 -4.68 -1.12 -49.52
C LEU A 179 -3.31 -0.74 -48.93
N GLY A 180 -3.01 -1.10 -47.67
CA GLY A 180 -1.72 -0.82 -47.06
C GLY A 180 -1.48 0.65 -46.71
N GLY A 181 -2.54 1.46 -46.57
CA GLY A 181 -2.50 2.84 -46.13
C GLY A 181 -2.32 2.96 -44.60
N PRO A 182 -2.17 4.19 -44.07
CA PRO A 182 -2.00 4.41 -42.65
C PRO A 182 -3.20 3.88 -41.87
N MET A 183 -2.92 3.21 -40.72
CA MET A 183 -3.95 2.75 -39.78
C MET A 183 -4.72 3.96 -39.24
N SER A 184 -6.04 3.90 -39.29
CA SER A 184 -6.91 4.85 -38.59
C SER A 184 -7.28 4.31 -37.22
N PHE A 185 -7.13 5.15 -36.20
CA PHE A 185 -7.53 4.84 -34.83
C PHE A 185 -8.77 5.69 -34.50
N ALA A 186 -9.84 5.05 -34.13
CA ALA A 186 -11.00 5.73 -33.58
C ALA A 186 -11.13 5.34 -32.09
N GLY A 187 -11.08 6.29 -31.20
CA GLY A 187 -11.27 6.08 -29.76
C GLY A 187 -12.64 6.59 -29.32
N TYR A 188 -13.41 5.75 -28.65
CA TYR A 188 -14.71 6.09 -28.08
C TYR A 188 -14.62 6.04 -26.57
N GLN A 189 -15.05 7.11 -25.89
CA GLN A 189 -15.12 7.15 -24.43
C GLN A 189 -16.41 6.45 -24.00
N GLU A 190 -16.29 5.40 -23.18
CA GLU A 190 -17.43 4.68 -22.60
C GLU A 190 -17.91 5.26 -21.28
N GLY A 191 -17.00 5.77 -20.45
CA GLY A 191 -17.36 6.27 -19.14
C GLY A 191 -16.28 7.09 -18.45
N THR A 192 -16.72 7.94 -17.51
CA THR A 192 -15.85 8.72 -16.63
C THR A 192 -16.21 8.43 -15.18
N TYR A 193 -15.25 8.00 -14.40
CA TYR A 193 -15.40 7.66 -12.99
C TYR A 193 -14.55 8.60 -12.14
N LYS A 194 -15.20 9.38 -11.28
CA LYS A 194 -14.56 10.46 -10.50
C LYS A 194 -13.96 9.98 -9.17
N VAL A 195 -14.26 8.77 -8.77
CA VAL A 195 -13.78 8.17 -7.53
C VAL A 195 -13.40 6.73 -7.85
N LEU A 196 -12.14 6.41 -7.66
CA LEU A 196 -11.65 5.05 -7.80
C LEU A 196 -11.78 4.33 -6.46
N GLN A 197 -12.37 3.17 -6.50
CA GLN A 197 -12.56 2.30 -5.34
C GLN A 197 -12.00 0.92 -5.67
N GLN A 198 -11.26 0.35 -4.76
CA GLN A 198 -10.68 -0.98 -4.92
C GLN A 198 -10.86 -1.79 -3.64
N ALA A 199 -11.40 -2.98 -3.77
CA ALA A 199 -11.36 -3.98 -2.72
C ALA A 199 -10.35 -5.06 -3.09
N SER A 200 -9.55 -5.50 -2.12
CA SER A 200 -8.60 -6.59 -2.32
C SER A 200 -8.64 -7.59 -1.17
N ALA A 201 -8.36 -8.84 -1.52
CA ALA A 201 -8.20 -9.93 -0.59
C ALA A 201 -6.89 -10.65 -0.90
N SER A 202 -6.11 -10.97 0.11
CA SER A 202 -4.88 -11.76 -0.04
C SER A 202 -4.68 -12.71 1.12
N VAL A 203 -3.92 -13.77 0.87
CA VAL A 203 -3.47 -14.70 1.89
C VAL A 203 -1.98 -14.91 1.69
N ARG A 204 -1.20 -14.60 2.73
CA ARG A 204 0.22 -14.90 2.79
C ARG A 204 0.46 -16.07 3.74
N ALA A 205 1.23 -17.05 3.30
CA ALA A 205 1.70 -18.16 4.13
C ALA A 205 3.22 -18.26 4.06
N TYR A 206 3.87 -18.53 5.17
CA TYR A 206 5.32 -18.65 5.20
C TYR A 206 5.79 -19.66 6.26
N THR A 207 6.94 -20.24 5.99
CA THR A 207 7.74 -21.01 6.96
C THR A 207 9.21 -20.68 6.75
N MET A 208 9.88 -20.17 7.78
CA MET A 208 11.24 -19.67 7.73
C MET A 208 12.01 -20.11 8.96
N LEU A 209 13.26 -20.54 8.77
CA LEU A 209 14.16 -20.79 9.89
C LEU A 209 14.48 -19.49 10.60
N SER A 210 14.44 -19.48 11.93
CA SER A 210 14.82 -18.31 12.73
C SER A 210 16.26 -17.87 12.40
N THR A 211 16.44 -16.58 12.24
CA THR A 211 17.73 -15.96 11.91
C THR A 211 18.49 -15.57 13.18
N ALA A 212 19.82 -15.69 13.16
CA ALA A 212 20.65 -15.02 14.14
C ALA A 212 20.73 -13.52 13.85
N ASN A 213 21.07 -12.70 14.87
CA ASN A 213 21.14 -11.23 14.72
C ASN A 213 22.17 -10.74 13.68
N SER A 214 23.13 -11.59 13.31
CA SER A 214 24.14 -11.31 12.27
C SER A 214 23.67 -11.60 10.84
N GLN A 215 22.50 -12.19 10.68
CA GLN A 215 21.99 -12.63 9.37
C GLN A 215 20.85 -11.73 8.90
N VAL A 216 20.94 -11.23 7.67
CA VAL A 216 19.90 -10.37 7.06
C VAL A 216 18.71 -11.21 6.56
N TYR A 217 18.98 -12.42 6.05
CA TYR A 217 17.96 -13.31 5.50
C TYR A 217 17.94 -14.65 6.24
N PRO A 218 16.77 -15.32 6.33
CA PRO A 218 16.70 -16.70 6.80
C PRO A 218 17.59 -17.61 5.95
N ARG A 219 18.28 -18.55 6.58
CA ARG A 219 19.08 -19.54 5.84
C ARG A 219 18.21 -20.51 5.05
N TRP A 220 17.03 -20.80 5.54
CA TRP A 220 16.03 -21.62 4.88
C TRP A 220 14.66 -21.01 5.07
N GLY A 221 13.86 -21.08 4.06
CA GLY A 221 12.47 -20.63 4.16
C GLY A 221 11.78 -20.64 2.82
N ILE A 222 10.47 -20.71 2.88
CA ILE A 222 9.59 -20.55 1.74
C ILE A 222 8.37 -19.74 2.18
N GLY A 223 7.88 -18.91 1.30
CA GLY A 223 6.63 -18.18 1.50
C GLY A 223 5.91 -17.98 0.19
N ALA A 224 4.60 -17.92 0.28
CA ALA A 224 3.74 -17.64 -0.85
C ALA A 224 2.69 -16.59 -0.46
N GLU A 225 2.30 -15.78 -1.40
CA GLU A 225 1.16 -14.86 -1.29
C GLU A 225 0.32 -14.98 -2.55
N ILE A 226 -0.97 -15.15 -2.36
CA ILE A 226 -1.97 -15.10 -3.43
C ILE A 226 -2.96 -14.00 -3.09
N GLY A 227 -3.41 -13.27 -4.08
CA GLY A 227 -4.39 -12.23 -3.86
C GLY A 227 -5.16 -11.89 -5.13
N ALA A 228 -6.28 -11.24 -4.90
CA ALA A 228 -7.10 -10.68 -5.95
C ALA A 228 -7.59 -9.29 -5.53
N SER A 229 -7.73 -8.41 -6.49
CA SER A 229 -8.30 -7.10 -6.29
C SER A 229 -9.35 -6.80 -7.34
N LYS A 230 -10.42 -6.15 -6.91
CA LYS A 230 -11.50 -5.69 -7.79
C LYS A 230 -11.60 -4.18 -7.68
N SER A 231 -11.47 -3.51 -8.81
CA SER A 231 -11.72 -2.09 -8.93
C SER A 231 -13.20 -1.85 -9.25
N PHE A 232 -13.81 -0.92 -8.54
CA PHE A 232 -15.16 -0.44 -8.79
C PHE A 232 -15.06 0.93 -9.46
N ASN A 233 -16.09 1.29 -10.21
CA ASN A 233 -16.11 2.57 -10.94
C ASN A 233 -14.96 2.72 -11.95
N THR A 234 -14.59 1.64 -12.63
CA THR A 234 -13.54 1.64 -13.67
C THR A 234 -14.03 1.01 -14.97
N GLY A 235 -15.33 0.75 -15.09
CA GLY A 235 -15.90 0.03 -16.23
C GLY A 235 -15.49 -1.45 -16.26
N LYS A 236 -15.52 -2.03 -17.46
CA LYS A 236 -15.14 -3.44 -17.66
C LYS A 236 -13.62 -3.65 -17.74
N VAL A 237 -12.87 -2.57 -17.98
CA VAL A 237 -11.45 -2.60 -18.37
C VAL A 237 -10.53 -3.00 -17.22
N LEU A 238 -10.83 -2.62 -15.97
CA LEU A 238 -10.01 -2.95 -14.78
C LEU A 238 -10.85 -3.60 -13.69
N SER A 239 -11.66 -4.60 -14.03
CA SER A 239 -12.63 -5.13 -13.07
C SER A 239 -12.04 -6.10 -12.05
N LEU A 240 -11.13 -6.94 -12.43
CA LEU A 240 -10.53 -7.95 -11.57
C LEU A 240 -9.08 -8.18 -11.95
N MET A 241 -8.20 -8.19 -10.97
CA MET A 241 -6.79 -8.51 -11.10
C MET A 241 -6.42 -9.57 -10.07
N GLY A 242 -5.74 -10.61 -10.50
CA GLY A 242 -5.20 -11.64 -9.63
C GLY A 242 -3.68 -11.62 -9.63
N TYR A 243 -3.04 -11.99 -8.52
CA TYR A 243 -1.60 -12.17 -8.45
C TYR A 243 -1.20 -13.36 -7.58
N GLY A 244 -0.05 -13.91 -7.91
CA GLY A 244 0.64 -14.91 -7.10
C GLY A 244 2.10 -14.53 -6.93
N TYR A 245 2.61 -14.62 -5.71
CA TYR A 245 4.00 -14.35 -5.37
C TYR A 245 4.56 -15.51 -4.56
N LEU A 246 5.63 -16.13 -5.05
CA LEU A 246 6.35 -17.19 -4.38
C LEU A 246 7.78 -16.74 -4.13
N TYR A 247 8.30 -17.00 -2.94
CA TYR A 247 9.69 -16.70 -2.61
C TYR A 247 10.28 -17.79 -1.73
N GLY A 248 11.57 -18.00 -1.88
CA GLY A 248 12.33 -18.96 -1.11
C GLY A 248 13.68 -18.42 -0.68
N TYR A 249 14.17 -18.93 0.42
CA TYR A 249 15.50 -18.63 0.95
C TYR A 249 16.33 -19.90 1.02
N THR A 250 17.61 -19.80 0.67
CA THR A 250 18.58 -20.87 0.75
C THR A 250 19.91 -20.30 1.24
N PRO A 251 20.78 -21.10 1.88
CA PRO A 251 22.12 -20.69 2.25
C PRO A 251 22.88 -20.16 1.02
N GLY A 252 23.66 -19.11 1.21
CA GLY A 252 24.61 -18.62 0.22
C GLY A 252 25.93 -19.39 0.22
N PHE A 253 26.92 -18.87 -0.49
CA PHE A 253 28.22 -19.48 -0.64
C PHE A 253 29.08 -19.36 0.63
N THR A 254 28.81 -18.40 1.50
CA THR A 254 29.49 -18.21 2.78
C THR A 254 28.53 -18.41 3.95
N ARG A 255 29.10 -18.59 5.15
CA ARG A 255 28.32 -18.87 6.36
C ARG A 255 27.28 -17.78 6.71
N GLU A 256 27.57 -16.51 6.35
CA GLU A 256 26.74 -15.35 6.68
C GLU A 256 25.81 -14.93 5.52
N GLN A 257 25.92 -15.56 4.36
CA GLN A 257 25.13 -15.23 3.19
C GLN A 257 23.87 -16.07 3.08
N GLY A 258 22.78 -15.43 2.64
CA GLY A 258 21.54 -16.06 2.21
C GLY A 258 21.17 -15.62 0.80
N LEU A 259 20.66 -16.52 0.00
CA LEU A 259 20.09 -16.23 -1.31
C LEU A 259 18.57 -16.17 -1.20
N LYS A 260 17.97 -15.17 -1.81
CA LYS A 260 16.52 -15.07 -1.97
C LYS A 260 16.17 -15.23 -3.45
N LEU A 261 15.31 -16.18 -3.74
CA LEU A 261 14.71 -16.38 -5.06
C LEU A 261 13.22 -16.02 -4.95
N SER A 262 12.70 -15.33 -5.95
CA SER A 262 11.27 -15.01 -5.98
C SER A 262 10.72 -15.01 -7.40
N VAL A 263 9.45 -15.40 -7.52
CA VAL A 263 8.69 -15.39 -8.78
C VAL A 263 7.35 -14.72 -8.49
N MET A 264 6.94 -13.83 -9.38
CA MET A 264 5.65 -13.17 -9.33
C MET A 264 4.93 -13.35 -10.67
N HIS A 265 3.65 -13.67 -10.59
CA HIS A 265 2.73 -13.69 -11.73
C HIS A 265 1.52 -12.82 -11.42
N GLN A 266 1.08 -12.05 -12.40
CA GLN A 266 -0.09 -11.18 -12.31
C GLN A 266 -0.91 -11.31 -13.59
N GLN A 267 -2.23 -11.36 -13.43
CA GLN A 267 -3.20 -11.45 -14.54
C GLN A 267 -4.36 -10.48 -14.31
#